data_4b1e22b09efbcb04ccbc1747301cf301
#
_entry.id   4b1e22b09efbcb04ccbc1747301cf301
#
_cell.length_a   1.000
_cell.length_b   1.000
_cell.length_c   1.000
_cell.angle_alpha   90.00
_cell.angle_beta   90.00
_cell.angle_gamma   90.00
#
_symmetry.space_group_name_H-M   'P 1'
#
loop_
_entity.id
_entity.type
_entity.pdbx_description
1 polymer ?
#
loop_
_entity_poly.entity_id
_entity_poly.type
_entity_poly.pdbx_seq_one_letter_code
_entity_poly.pdbx_strand_id
1 'polypeptide(L)'
;MPTDRPQGRPASSEGQDLGPARIVIADDDKLHRDTLAIALRSAGHAVEAFEDGQEAVDRVAQGGIHLVMLDVVMPRLSGLEACRLLKGMSSEAFLPVMLVTGKTDAASRIEGLKIGADDYVCKPFDADELLARVGAMLRLKRMHDHLASERQKLERMSVVDEATGLYNYRFLNARIPQEFKRAEKMHEPFACLVADIDRLRGINEAHGKGAGDAVIRGVADTLRRSARDGDVVARYGGEEFLLILPGTHFAGAVAMAERIWRECSEMLVDHEGRKMRITVSVGASLYPSRDIRTKEALLRAADAALVQAKREGGNRICVYQQQGYIFTPVSGARVVGPPSTAEPSPTTRDPWGKKPV
;
A
#
# COMPACT_ATOMS: atom_id res chain seq x y z
N MET A 1 -66.27 24.84 13.12
CA MET A 1 -65.62 23.56 13.20
C MET A 1 -64.14 23.80 13.03
N PRO A 2 -63.28 23.74 14.07
CA PRO A 2 -61.84 23.90 13.96
C PRO A 2 -61.23 22.53 13.71
N THR A 3 -60.40 22.46 12.69
CA THR A 3 -59.58 21.30 12.30
C THR A 3 -58.38 21.20 13.20
N ASP A 4 -58.34 20.14 13.95
CA ASP A 4 -57.26 19.73 14.83
C ASP A 4 -56.03 19.31 14.00
N ARG A 5 -54.90 20.01 14.16
CA ARG A 5 -53.60 19.61 13.62
C ARG A 5 -52.86 18.76 14.66
N PRO A 6 -52.43 17.59 14.35
CA PRO A 6 -51.59 16.83 15.27
C PRO A 6 -50.25 17.54 15.43
N GLN A 7 -49.92 17.91 16.65
CA GLN A 7 -48.60 18.40 17.06
C GLN A 7 -47.58 17.26 16.85
N GLY A 8 -46.65 17.47 15.90
CA GLY A 8 -45.50 16.62 15.73
C GLY A 8 -44.67 16.61 17.01
N ARG A 9 -44.49 15.44 17.60
CA ARG A 9 -43.49 15.19 18.62
C ARG A 9 -42.12 15.58 18.04
N PRO A 10 -41.25 16.29 18.79
CA PRO A 10 -39.88 16.48 18.38
C PRO A 10 -39.24 15.09 18.28
N ALA A 11 -38.60 14.84 17.16
CA ALA A 11 -37.77 13.66 16.95
C ALA A 11 -36.75 13.61 18.09
N SER A 12 -36.94 12.64 18.98
CA SER A 12 -35.92 12.24 19.95
C SER A 12 -34.63 11.95 19.15
N SER A 13 -33.58 12.70 19.47
CA SER A 13 -32.22 12.40 19.00
C SER A 13 -31.95 10.93 19.35
N GLU A 14 -32.05 10.07 18.36
CA GLU A 14 -31.53 8.71 18.44
C GLU A 14 -30.01 8.84 18.67
N GLY A 15 -29.63 8.75 19.93
CA GLY A 15 -28.26 8.50 20.30
C GLY A 15 -27.89 7.18 19.62
N GLN A 16 -27.16 7.26 18.50
CA GLN A 16 -26.62 6.07 17.85
C GLN A 16 -25.86 5.29 18.93
N ASP A 17 -26.38 4.11 19.27
CA ASP A 17 -25.74 3.18 20.18
C ASP A 17 -24.33 2.87 19.62
N LEU A 18 -23.34 3.49 20.25
CA LEU A 18 -21.97 3.44 19.78
C LEU A 18 -21.34 2.06 19.98
N GLY A 19 -22.05 1.08 20.53
CA GLY A 19 -21.55 -0.26 20.88
C GLY A 19 -20.29 -0.23 21.76
N PRO A 20 -19.89 -1.34 22.34
CA PRO A 20 -18.76 -1.41 23.27
C PRO A 20 -17.44 -1.05 22.58
N ALA A 21 -16.70 -0.09 23.14
CA ALA A 21 -15.35 0.27 22.71
C ALA A 21 -14.33 -0.21 23.74
N ARG A 22 -13.10 -0.50 23.31
CA ARG A 22 -11.97 -0.74 24.22
C ARG A 22 -11.23 0.56 24.44
N ILE A 23 -11.15 0.98 25.69
CA ILE A 23 -10.55 2.25 26.10
C ILE A 23 -9.41 1.94 27.06
N VAL A 24 -8.26 2.52 26.81
CA VAL A 24 -7.12 2.51 27.74
C VAL A 24 -7.15 3.82 28.50
N ILE A 25 -7.01 3.75 29.82
CA ILE A 25 -6.79 4.90 30.69
C ILE A 25 -5.48 4.76 31.44
N ALA A 26 -4.74 5.84 31.59
CA ALA A 26 -3.59 5.91 32.47
C ALA A 26 -3.68 7.14 33.38
N ASP A 27 -3.56 6.93 34.68
CA ASP A 27 -3.63 7.98 35.71
C ASP A 27 -2.94 7.39 36.96
N ASP A 28 -1.99 8.08 37.56
CA ASP A 28 -1.28 7.58 38.76
C ASP A 28 -2.13 7.65 40.03
N ASP A 29 -3.12 8.57 40.07
CA ASP A 29 -4.07 8.64 41.15
C ASP A 29 -5.14 7.55 41.02
N LYS A 30 -5.14 6.60 41.96
CA LYS A 30 -6.09 5.49 41.97
C LYS A 30 -7.55 5.93 41.99
N LEU A 31 -7.89 7.01 42.74
CA LEU A 31 -9.26 7.49 42.85
C LEU A 31 -9.76 8.04 41.52
N HIS A 32 -8.93 8.84 40.81
CA HIS A 32 -9.26 9.36 39.48
C HIS A 32 -9.37 8.22 38.46
N ARG A 33 -8.45 7.29 38.48
CA ARG A 33 -8.43 6.10 37.60
C ARG A 33 -9.68 5.24 37.78
N ASP A 34 -10.06 4.97 39.04
CA ASP A 34 -11.28 4.21 39.34
C ASP A 34 -12.54 4.96 38.92
N THR A 35 -12.61 6.28 39.15
CA THR A 35 -13.74 7.13 38.75
C THR A 35 -13.94 7.12 37.23
N LEU A 36 -12.87 7.32 36.45
CA LEU A 36 -12.89 7.22 35.00
C LEU A 36 -13.36 5.83 34.53
N ALA A 37 -12.78 4.78 35.12
CA ALA A 37 -13.11 3.42 34.75
C ALA A 37 -14.58 3.07 35.03
N ILE A 38 -15.13 3.51 36.18
CA ILE A 38 -16.53 3.28 36.55
C ILE A 38 -17.46 4.00 35.56
N ALA A 39 -17.20 5.29 35.26
CA ALA A 39 -18.03 6.07 34.33
C ALA A 39 -18.07 5.42 32.93
N LEU A 40 -16.91 5.05 32.42
CA LEU A 40 -16.80 4.44 31.09
C LEU A 40 -17.39 3.04 31.01
N ARG A 41 -17.20 2.20 32.06
CA ARG A 41 -17.79 0.86 32.12
C ARG A 41 -19.31 0.92 32.27
N SER A 42 -19.85 1.90 33.01
CA SER A 42 -21.28 2.11 33.15
C SER A 42 -21.94 2.53 31.81
N ALA A 43 -21.15 3.15 30.91
CA ALA A 43 -21.57 3.46 29.56
C ALA A 43 -21.37 2.28 28.57
N GLY A 44 -21.01 1.09 29.06
CA GLY A 44 -20.88 -0.13 28.24
C GLY A 44 -19.53 -0.33 27.56
N HIS A 45 -18.49 0.45 27.90
CA HIS A 45 -17.16 0.30 27.31
C HIS A 45 -16.29 -0.69 28.08
N ALA A 46 -15.40 -1.39 27.40
CA ALA A 46 -14.36 -2.20 28.00
C ALA A 46 -13.16 -1.31 28.34
N VAL A 47 -12.80 -1.24 29.64
CA VAL A 47 -11.76 -0.32 30.12
C VAL A 47 -10.59 -1.10 30.72
N GLU A 48 -9.40 -0.81 30.23
CA GLU A 48 -8.13 -1.26 30.76
C GLU A 48 -7.42 -0.06 31.41
N ALA A 49 -7.03 -0.18 32.67
CA ALA A 49 -6.55 0.92 33.48
C ALA A 49 -5.12 0.67 33.96
N PHE A 50 -4.25 1.65 33.81
CA PHE A 50 -2.82 1.59 34.10
C PHE A 50 -2.39 2.75 35.01
N GLU A 51 -1.24 2.62 35.66
CA GLU A 51 -0.72 3.63 36.61
C GLU A 51 0.22 4.61 35.96
N ASP A 52 0.69 4.34 34.74
CA ASP A 52 1.57 5.25 34.02
C ASP A 52 1.45 5.15 32.50
N GLY A 53 2.13 6.12 31.83
CA GLY A 53 2.09 6.24 30.37
C GLY A 53 2.81 5.10 29.64
N GLN A 54 3.84 4.49 30.22
CA GLN A 54 4.60 3.40 29.56
C GLN A 54 3.74 2.16 29.40
N GLU A 55 3.02 1.77 30.46
CA GLU A 55 2.12 0.61 30.43
C GLU A 55 0.99 0.81 29.40
N ALA A 56 0.46 2.05 29.32
CA ALA A 56 -0.55 2.40 28.33
C ALA A 56 -0.02 2.28 26.90
N VAL A 57 1.20 2.79 26.63
CA VAL A 57 1.86 2.69 25.32
C VAL A 57 2.10 1.22 24.93
N ASP A 58 2.64 0.42 25.85
CA ASP A 58 2.91 -1.00 25.63
C ASP A 58 1.63 -1.78 25.34
N ARG A 59 0.52 -1.42 26.03
CA ARG A 59 -0.78 -2.04 25.77
C ARG A 59 -1.34 -1.68 24.41
N VAL A 60 -1.23 -0.41 24.01
CA VAL A 60 -1.69 0.06 22.71
C VAL A 60 -0.91 -0.60 21.56
N ALA A 61 0.38 -0.86 21.73
CA ALA A 61 1.21 -1.55 20.74
C ALA A 61 0.70 -2.97 20.42
N GLN A 62 -0.04 -3.60 21.34
CA GLN A 62 -0.68 -4.92 21.13
C GLN A 62 -1.95 -4.82 20.26
N GLY A 63 -2.42 -3.62 19.98
CA GLY A 63 -3.56 -3.35 19.10
C GLY A 63 -4.94 -3.50 19.74
N GLY A 64 -5.96 -3.22 18.96
CA GLY A 64 -7.37 -3.40 19.35
C GLY A 64 -7.94 -2.33 20.27
N ILE A 65 -7.28 -1.17 20.43
CA ILE A 65 -7.73 -0.04 21.25
C ILE A 65 -8.43 1.00 20.38
N HIS A 66 -9.52 1.58 20.90
CA HIS A 66 -10.35 2.54 20.20
C HIS A 66 -10.19 3.98 20.69
N LEU A 67 -9.74 4.17 21.93
CA LEU A 67 -9.48 5.46 22.56
C LEU A 67 -8.46 5.31 23.68
N VAL A 68 -7.59 6.29 23.85
CA VAL A 68 -6.67 6.38 24.98
C VAL A 68 -6.94 7.65 25.77
N MET A 69 -6.97 7.56 27.09
CA MET A 69 -7.08 8.69 28.00
C MET A 69 -5.86 8.70 28.92
N LEU A 70 -5.13 9.82 28.97
CA LEU A 70 -3.89 9.94 29.71
C LEU A 70 -3.94 11.12 30.67
N ASP A 71 -3.65 10.89 31.92
CA ASP A 71 -3.32 12.00 32.82
C ASP A 71 -2.03 12.69 32.34
N VAL A 72 -2.00 14.01 32.39
CA VAL A 72 -0.83 14.78 31.96
C VAL A 72 0.36 14.52 32.86
N VAL A 73 0.14 14.43 34.17
CA VAL A 73 1.21 14.26 35.17
C VAL A 73 1.19 12.83 35.70
N MET A 74 2.16 12.05 35.31
CA MET A 74 2.36 10.68 35.78
C MET A 74 3.85 10.38 35.99
N PRO A 75 4.20 9.42 36.87
CA PRO A 75 5.59 8.98 37.03
C PRO A 75 6.07 8.21 35.80
N ARG A 76 7.39 8.05 35.66
CA ARG A 76 8.09 7.36 34.57
C ARG A 76 7.87 8.03 33.20
N LEU A 77 6.70 7.87 32.61
CA LEU A 77 6.33 8.47 31.31
C LEU A 77 5.09 9.36 31.50
N SER A 78 5.26 10.66 31.31
CA SER A 78 4.17 11.64 31.37
C SER A 78 3.12 11.42 30.26
N GLY A 79 1.89 11.89 30.48
CA GLY A 79 0.84 11.77 29.47
C GLY A 79 1.14 12.51 28.17
N LEU A 80 1.90 13.62 28.22
CA LEU A 80 2.35 14.34 27.03
C LEU A 80 3.36 13.53 26.21
N GLU A 81 4.31 12.90 26.89
CA GLU A 81 5.29 12.02 26.24
C GLU A 81 4.64 10.76 25.66
N ALA A 82 3.74 10.12 26.43
CA ALA A 82 2.95 8.99 25.96
C ALA A 82 2.09 9.36 24.74
N CYS A 83 1.44 10.51 24.76
CA CYS A 83 0.67 11.02 23.62
C CYS A 83 1.56 11.18 22.38
N ARG A 84 2.74 11.77 22.52
CA ARG A 84 3.70 11.94 21.41
C ARG A 84 4.11 10.60 20.80
N LEU A 85 4.43 9.61 21.65
CA LEU A 85 4.78 8.25 21.20
C LEU A 85 3.62 7.59 20.45
N LEU A 86 2.41 7.62 21.03
CA LEU A 86 1.21 7.03 20.42
C LEU A 86 0.88 7.66 19.06
N LYS A 87 0.99 9.00 18.94
CA LYS A 87 0.78 9.69 17.67
C LYS A 87 1.87 9.39 16.64
N GLY A 88 3.10 9.18 17.08
CA GLY A 88 4.20 8.74 16.21
C GLY A 88 4.04 7.29 15.71
N MET A 89 3.45 6.40 16.50
CA MET A 89 3.18 5.01 16.11
C MET A 89 2.00 4.86 15.15
N SER A 90 1.05 5.81 15.16
CA SER A 90 -0.22 5.74 14.41
C SER A 90 -0.09 6.27 12.98
N SER A 91 0.88 5.78 12.20
CA SER A 91 1.05 6.24 10.80
C SER A 91 -0.04 5.74 9.84
N GLU A 92 -0.75 4.65 10.15
CA GLU A 92 -1.75 4.04 9.27
C GLU A 92 -3.18 3.98 9.84
N ALA A 93 -3.34 4.09 11.16
CA ALA A 93 -4.66 4.00 11.81
C ALA A 93 -4.88 5.17 12.78
N PHE A 94 -5.99 5.88 12.62
CA PHE A 94 -6.36 6.94 13.55
C PHE A 94 -6.67 6.37 14.93
N LEU A 95 -5.92 6.77 15.96
CA LEU A 95 -6.18 6.47 17.36
C LEU A 95 -6.40 7.78 18.12
N PRO A 96 -7.61 8.07 18.58
CA PRO A 96 -7.87 9.25 19.40
C PRO A 96 -7.18 9.13 20.76
N VAL A 97 -6.51 10.22 21.16
CA VAL A 97 -5.86 10.37 22.46
C VAL A 97 -6.43 11.60 23.15
N MET A 98 -7.02 11.40 24.31
CA MET A 98 -7.55 12.45 25.18
C MET A 98 -6.61 12.67 26.37
N LEU A 99 -6.32 13.91 26.70
CA LEU A 99 -5.56 14.26 27.91
C LEU A 99 -6.50 14.59 29.05
N VAL A 100 -6.18 14.12 30.23
CA VAL A 100 -6.86 14.46 31.50
C VAL A 100 -5.94 15.39 32.27
N THR A 101 -6.40 16.56 32.70
CA THR A 101 -5.52 17.58 33.30
C THR A 101 -6.20 18.34 34.43
N GLY A 102 -5.42 18.87 35.37
CA GLY A 102 -5.91 19.76 36.43
C GLY A 102 -6.34 21.14 35.89
N LYS A 103 -7.26 21.81 36.61
CA LYS A 103 -7.88 23.09 36.20
C LYS A 103 -6.90 24.25 35.92
N THR A 104 -5.70 24.22 36.46
CA THR A 104 -4.77 25.35 36.49
C THR A 104 -3.75 25.38 35.34
N ASP A 105 -3.70 24.34 34.52
CA ASP A 105 -2.60 24.16 33.56
C ASP A 105 -3.03 24.44 32.10
N ALA A 106 -3.27 25.74 31.81
CA ALA A 106 -3.56 26.16 30.43
C ALA A 106 -2.35 25.91 29.48
N ALA A 107 -1.13 25.94 30.01
CA ALA A 107 0.07 25.71 29.21
C ALA A 107 0.16 24.25 28.74
N SER A 108 -0.04 23.30 29.63
CA SER A 108 -0.04 21.86 29.26
C SER A 108 -1.19 21.49 28.32
N ARG A 109 -2.34 22.16 28.37
CA ARG A 109 -3.41 21.97 27.38
C ARG A 109 -3.01 22.42 25.98
N ILE A 110 -2.41 23.60 25.87
CA ILE A 110 -1.92 24.14 24.60
C ILE A 110 -0.80 23.24 24.05
N GLU A 111 0.10 22.80 24.91
CA GLU A 111 1.18 21.90 24.54
C GLU A 111 0.64 20.53 24.06
N GLY A 112 -0.31 19.94 24.80
CA GLY A 112 -0.94 18.68 24.43
C GLY A 112 -1.61 18.70 23.05
N LEU A 113 -2.34 19.78 22.76
CA LEU A 113 -2.95 19.96 21.42
C LEU A 113 -1.88 20.15 20.33
N LYS A 114 -0.77 20.84 20.60
CA LYS A 114 0.35 20.97 19.66
C LYS A 114 1.07 19.66 19.40
N ILE A 115 1.10 18.77 20.38
CA ILE A 115 1.69 17.40 20.26
C ILE A 115 0.76 16.47 19.45
N GLY A 116 -0.53 16.84 19.30
CA GLY A 116 -1.50 16.09 18.51
C GLY A 116 -2.55 15.33 19.35
N ALA A 117 -2.73 15.66 20.62
CA ALA A 117 -3.90 15.18 21.37
C ALA A 117 -5.18 15.66 20.69
N ASP A 118 -6.18 14.80 20.63
CA ASP A 118 -7.43 15.09 19.91
C ASP A 118 -8.45 15.83 20.77
N ASP A 119 -8.40 15.66 22.10
CA ASP A 119 -9.24 16.39 23.07
C ASP A 119 -8.59 16.36 24.46
N TYR A 120 -9.19 17.09 25.38
CA TYR A 120 -8.79 17.09 26.81
C TYR A 120 -10.00 17.19 27.72
N VAL A 121 -9.86 16.71 28.96
CA VAL A 121 -10.84 16.80 30.04
C VAL A 121 -10.16 17.38 31.27
N CYS A 122 -10.83 18.38 31.90
CA CYS A 122 -10.31 19.01 33.11
C CYS A 122 -10.82 18.30 34.36
N LYS A 123 -9.94 18.02 35.32
CA LYS A 123 -10.24 17.53 36.67
C LYS A 123 -10.68 18.74 37.57
N PRO A 124 -11.71 18.62 38.39
CA PRO A 124 -12.73 17.58 38.42
C PRO A 124 -13.63 17.66 37.22
N PHE A 125 -14.03 16.54 36.65
CA PHE A 125 -14.90 16.44 35.49
C PHE A 125 -16.31 15.99 35.89
N ASP A 126 -17.27 16.41 35.12
CA ASP A 126 -18.63 15.90 35.14
C ASP A 126 -18.72 14.62 34.30
N ALA A 127 -19.43 13.60 34.80
CA ALA A 127 -19.51 12.32 34.10
C ALA A 127 -20.21 12.43 32.74
N ASP A 128 -21.24 13.28 32.62
CA ASP A 128 -21.98 13.47 31.37
C ASP A 128 -21.10 14.22 30.34
N GLU A 129 -20.32 15.22 30.77
CA GLU A 129 -19.34 15.89 29.91
C GLU A 129 -18.27 14.90 29.41
N LEU A 130 -17.72 14.09 30.31
CA LEU A 130 -16.75 13.07 29.97
C LEU A 130 -17.28 12.11 28.90
N LEU A 131 -18.48 11.55 29.15
CA LEU A 131 -19.09 10.57 28.23
C LEU A 131 -19.47 11.22 26.89
N ALA A 132 -19.89 12.48 26.86
CA ALA A 132 -20.16 13.19 25.63
C ALA A 132 -18.90 13.37 24.77
N ARG A 133 -17.76 13.72 25.39
CA ARG A 133 -16.45 13.86 24.72
C ARG A 133 -15.93 12.52 24.20
N VAL A 134 -15.96 11.48 25.05
CA VAL A 134 -15.59 10.12 24.66
C VAL A 134 -16.45 9.64 23.49
N GLY A 135 -17.76 9.86 23.55
CA GLY A 135 -18.67 9.56 22.46
C GLY A 135 -18.32 10.29 21.14
N ALA A 136 -17.91 11.56 21.22
CA ALA A 136 -17.47 12.33 20.05
C ALA A 136 -16.18 11.72 19.44
N MET A 137 -15.20 11.37 20.26
CA MET A 137 -13.94 10.77 19.81
C MET A 137 -14.16 9.38 19.20
N LEU A 138 -15.04 8.57 19.80
CA LEU A 138 -15.37 7.26 19.26
C LEU A 138 -16.14 7.34 17.93
N ARG A 139 -16.99 8.35 17.74
CA ARG A 139 -17.62 8.62 16.44
C ARG A 139 -16.58 9.00 15.39
N LEU A 140 -15.66 9.88 15.74
CA LEU A 140 -14.57 10.29 14.85
C LEU A 140 -13.70 9.07 14.43
N LYS A 141 -13.32 8.22 15.40
CA LYS A 141 -12.60 6.97 15.15
C LYS A 141 -13.34 6.09 14.14
N ARG A 142 -14.63 5.86 14.34
CA ARG A 142 -15.43 5.03 13.43
C ARG A 142 -15.55 5.61 12.03
N MET A 143 -15.72 6.94 11.93
CA MET A 143 -15.72 7.59 10.61
C MET A 143 -14.40 7.36 9.87
N HIS A 144 -13.28 7.53 10.56
CA HIS A 144 -11.97 7.25 10.00
C HIS A 144 -11.82 5.78 9.55
N ASP A 145 -12.21 4.84 10.41
CA ASP A 145 -12.12 3.41 10.09
C ASP A 145 -13.05 3.03 8.93
N HIS A 146 -14.25 3.61 8.87
CA HIS A 146 -15.18 3.41 7.76
C HIS A 146 -14.61 3.95 6.45
N LEU A 147 -14.11 5.18 6.45
CA LEU A 147 -13.48 5.79 5.27
C LEU A 147 -12.27 4.98 4.79
N ALA A 148 -11.42 4.51 5.71
CA ALA A 148 -10.29 3.64 5.37
C ALA A 148 -10.75 2.32 4.75
N SER A 149 -11.83 1.71 5.30
CA SER A 149 -12.42 0.49 4.75
C SER A 149 -13.03 0.70 3.37
N GLU A 150 -13.80 1.79 3.17
CA GLU A 150 -14.38 2.12 1.87
C GLU A 150 -13.29 2.43 0.83
N ARG A 151 -12.27 3.20 1.21
CA ARG A 151 -11.10 3.43 0.35
C ARG A 151 -10.44 2.11 -0.06
N GLN A 152 -10.21 1.21 0.90
CA GLN A 152 -9.64 -0.10 0.60
C GLN A 152 -10.54 -0.96 -0.32
N LYS A 153 -11.87 -0.86 -0.17
CA LYS A 153 -12.82 -1.54 -1.08
C LYS A 153 -12.72 -0.97 -2.49
N LEU A 154 -12.68 0.36 -2.64
CA LEU A 154 -12.52 1.03 -3.94
C LEU A 154 -11.18 0.66 -4.59
N GLU A 155 -10.09 0.66 -3.83
CA GLU A 155 -8.78 0.20 -4.29
C GLU A 155 -8.81 -1.27 -4.73
N ARG A 156 -9.56 -2.12 -4.00
CA ARG A 156 -9.78 -3.52 -4.39
C ARG A 156 -10.63 -3.68 -5.65
N MET A 157 -11.52 -2.76 -5.96
CA MET A 157 -12.34 -2.75 -7.17
C MET A 157 -11.62 -2.07 -8.35
N SER A 158 -10.62 -1.25 -8.09
CA SER A 158 -9.82 -0.62 -9.13
C SER A 158 -9.12 -1.67 -9.99
N VAL A 159 -9.17 -1.48 -11.30
CA VAL A 159 -8.44 -2.28 -12.29
C VAL A 159 -7.14 -1.62 -12.71
N VAL A 160 -6.89 -0.37 -12.26
CA VAL A 160 -5.71 0.43 -12.57
C VAL A 160 -4.83 0.65 -11.33
N ASP A 161 -3.55 0.82 -11.57
CA ASP A 161 -2.57 1.29 -10.58
C ASP A 161 -2.63 2.82 -10.51
N GLU A 162 -2.89 3.37 -9.33
CA GLU A 162 -3.11 4.80 -9.12
C GLU A 162 -1.88 5.66 -9.47
N ALA A 163 -0.68 5.14 -9.24
CA ALA A 163 0.55 5.88 -9.48
C ALA A 163 0.88 6.04 -10.97
N THR A 164 0.51 5.05 -11.79
CA THR A 164 0.87 4.97 -13.21
C THR A 164 -0.32 5.07 -14.15
N GLY A 165 -1.54 4.80 -13.68
CA GLY A 165 -2.74 4.68 -14.50
C GLY A 165 -2.72 3.51 -15.50
N LEU A 166 -1.74 2.60 -15.41
CA LEU A 166 -1.72 1.32 -16.10
C LEU A 166 -2.65 0.34 -15.40
N TYR A 167 -2.94 -0.79 -16.04
CA TYR A 167 -3.61 -1.87 -15.33
C TYR A 167 -2.79 -2.33 -14.12
N ASN A 168 -3.48 -2.73 -13.04
CA ASN A 168 -2.82 -3.27 -11.87
C ASN A 168 -2.60 -4.79 -11.98
N TYR A 169 -1.80 -5.34 -11.08
CA TYR A 169 -1.52 -6.77 -10.99
C TYR A 169 -2.79 -7.64 -10.93
N ARG A 170 -3.84 -7.17 -10.25
CA ARG A 170 -5.09 -7.92 -10.11
C ARG A 170 -5.80 -8.10 -11.46
N PHE A 171 -5.94 -7.01 -12.21
CA PHE A 171 -6.51 -7.05 -13.55
C PHE A 171 -5.71 -7.98 -14.45
N LEU A 172 -4.39 -7.82 -14.42
CA LEU A 172 -3.46 -8.65 -15.17
C LEU A 172 -3.65 -10.14 -14.87
N ASN A 173 -3.68 -10.52 -13.59
CA ASN A 173 -3.83 -11.91 -13.16
C ASN A 173 -5.19 -12.53 -13.56
N ALA A 174 -6.23 -11.72 -13.66
CA ALA A 174 -7.52 -12.15 -14.19
C ALA A 174 -7.53 -12.26 -15.73
N ARG A 175 -6.77 -11.40 -16.42
CA ARG A 175 -6.75 -11.30 -17.87
C ARG A 175 -5.86 -12.34 -18.55
N ILE A 176 -4.67 -12.64 -18.01
CA ILE A 176 -3.72 -13.60 -18.58
C ILE A 176 -4.36 -14.95 -18.90
N PRO A 177 -5.12 -15.61 -18.00
CA PRO A 177 -5.73 -16.89 -18.31
C PRO A 177 -6.70 -16.84 -19.49
N GLN A 178 -7.41 -15.73 -19.63
CA GLN A 178 -8.38 -15.53 -20.71
C GLN A 178 -7.68 -15.39 -22.06
N GLU A 179 -6.65 -14.54 -22.13
CA GLU A 179 -5.89 -14.34 -23.37
C GLU A 179 -5.08 -15.58 -23.74
N PHE A 180 -4.50 -16.29 -22.77
CA PHE A 180 -3.78 -17.53 -23.03
C PHE A 180 -4.72 -18.62 -23.58
N LYS A 181 -5.89 -18.80 -22.97
CA LYS A 181 -6.91 -19.76 -23.45
C LYS A 181 -7.43 -19.38 -24.84
N ARG A 182 -7.56 -18.08 -25.12
CA ARG A 182 -7.94 -17.61 -26.45
C ARG A 182 -6.86 -17.94 -27.48
N ALA A 183 -5.60 -17.62 -27.18
CA ALA A 183 -4.46 -17.94 -28.05
C ALA A 183 -4.36 -19.45 -28.32
N GLU A 184 -4.56 -20.29 -27.30
CA GLU A 184 -4.58 -21.75 -27.44
C GLU A 184 -5.71 -22.21 -28.38
N LYS A 185 -6.95 -21.72 -28.16
CA LYS A 185 -8.12 -22.10 -28.95
C LYS A 185 -8.05 -21.64 -30.40
N MET A 186 -7.53 -20.44 -30.63
CA MET A 186 -7.46 -19.81 -31.96
C MET A 186 -6.15 -20.14 -32.68
N HIS A 187 -5.21 -20.83 -32.04
CA HIS A 187 -3.84 -21.10 -32.54
C HIS A 187 -3.10 -19.81 -32.90
N GLU A 188 -3.39 -18.73 -32.16
CA GLU A 188 -2.76 -17.43 -32.34
C GLU A 188 -1.46 -17.32 -31.51
N PRO A 189 -0.45 -16.62 -32.04
CA PRO A 189 0.76 -16.33 -31.27
C PRO A 189 0.43 -15.38 -30.10
N PHE A 190 1.19 -15.51 -29.03
CA PHE A 190 0.98 -14.76 -27.81
C PHE A 190 2.34 -14.46 -27.18
N ALA A 191 2.64 -13.19 -26.94
CA ALA A 191 3.90 -12.81 -26.31
C ALA A 191 3.66 -12.17 -24.94
N CYS A 192 4.61 -12.38 -24.04
CA CYS A 192 4.68 -11.76 -22.73
C CYS A 192 6.04 -11.09 -22.58
N LEU A 193 6.03 -9.79 -22.20
CA LEU A 193 7.23 -9.05 -21.88
C LEU A 193 7.16 -8.60 -20.41
N VAL A 194 8.27 -8.75 -19.70
CA VAL A 194 8.47 -8.16 -18.37
C VAL A 194 9.56 -7.12 -18.48
N ALA A 195 9.28 -5.89 -18.08
CA ALA A 195 10.23 -4.78 -18.08
C ALA A 195 10.45 -4.30 -16.64
N ASP A 196 11.68 -3.99 -16.29
CA ASP A 196 12.06 -3.53 -14.97
C ASP A 196 13.04 -2.35 -15.08
N ILE A 197 12.85 -1.35 -14.23
CA ILE A 197 13.66 -0.14 -14.19
C ILE A 197 15.01 -0.45 -13.53
N ASP A 198 16.08 -0.27 -14.27
CA ASP A 198 17.41 -0.54 -13.73
C ASP A 198 17.79 0.47 -12.64
N ARG A 199 18.25 -0.04 -11.49
CA ARG A 199 18.81 0.73 -10.37
C ARG A 199 17.85 1.79 -9.79
N LEU A 200 16.55 1.61 -9.81
CA LEU A 200 15.58 2.56 -9.25
C LEU A 200 15.87 2.87 -7.77
N ARG A 201 16.31 1.88 -7.01
CA ARG A 201 16.71 2.07 -5.61
C ARG A 201 17.82 3.12 -5.48
N GLY A 202 18.84 3.09 -6.34
CA GLY A 202 19.91 4.09 -6.35
C GLY A 202 19.41 5.50 -6.67
N ILE A 203 18.40 5.61 -7.56
CA ILE A 203 17.74 6.89 -7.85
C ILE A 203 17.02 7.41 -6.61
N ASN A 204 16.27 6.55 -5.91
CA ASN A 204 15.59 6.91 -4.66
C ASN A 204 16.57 7.35 -3.56
N GLU A 205 17.69 6.65 -3.43
CA GLU A 205 18.73 6.98 -2.44
C GLU A 205 19.44 8.32 -2.76
N ALA A 206 19.66 8.64 -4.03
CA ALA A 206 20.36 9.85 -4.48
C ALA A 206 19.44 11.08 -4.59
N HIS A 207 18.17 10.90 -4.95
CA HIS A 207 17.27 11.99 -5.36
C HIS A 207 15.93 12.01 -4.61
N GLY A 208 15.73 11.08 -3.67
CA GLY A 208 14.48 10.96 -2.91
C GLY A 208 13.40 10.15 -3.63
N LYS A 209 12.40 9.69 -2.86
CA LYS A 209 11.31 8.84 -3.35
C LYS A 209 10.48 9.50 -4.47
N GLY A 210 10.27 10.82 -4.39
CA GLY A 210 9.54 11.57 -5.42
C GLY A 210 10.16 11.48 -6.82
N ALA A 211 11.52 11.44 -6.88
CA ALA A 211 12.25 11.24 -8.12
C ALA A 211 12.02 9.84 -8.71
N GLY A 212 12.04 8.80 -7.89
CA GLY A 212 11.71 7.45 -8.32
C GLY A 212 10.27 7.32 -8.80
N ASP A 213 9.33 7.95 -8.11
CA ASP A 213 7.92 7.97 -8.53
C ASP A 213 7.75 8.70 -9.88
N ALA A 214 8.53 9.75 -10.15
CA ALA A 214 8.54 10.41 -11.46
C ALA A 214 9.11 9.49 -12.56
N VAL A 215 10.17 8.75 -12.26
CA VAL A 215 10.73 7.74 -13.17
C VAL A 215 9.71 6.65 -13.50
N ILE A 216 9.05 6.08 -12.49
CA ILE A 216 8.02 5.05 -12.67
C ILE A 216 6.90 5.56 -13.59
N ARG A 217 6.41 6.79 -13.39
CA ARG A 217 5.40 7.40 -14.25
C ARG A 217 5.89 7.60 -15.68
N GLY A 218 7.11 8.08 -15.87
CA GLY A 218 7.71 8.27 -17.19
C GLY A 218 7.82 6.96 -17.98
N VAL A 219 8.26 5.88 -17.34
CA VAL A 219 8.30 4.54 -17.94
C VAL A 219 6.89 4.06 -18.27
N ALA A 220 5.93 4.20 -17.34
CA ALA A 220 4.56 3.80 -17.56
C ALA A 220 3.93 4.50 -18.77
N ASP A 221 4.17 5.80 -18.94
CA ASP A 221 3.69 6.57 -20.09
C ASP A 221 4.35 6.11 -21.40
N THR A 222 5.63 5.76 -21.36
CA THR A 222 6.33 5.19 -22.50
C THR A 222 5.75 3.84 -22.90
N LEU A 223 5.51 2.95 -21.94
CA LEU A 223 4.88 1.65 -22.19
C LEU A 223 3.47 1.80 -22.76
N ARG A 224 2.68 2.73 -22.23
CA ARG A 224 1.31 3.01 -22.71
C ARG A 224 1.31 3.50 -24.16
N ARG A 225 2.21 4.41 -24.53
CA ARG A 225 2.34 4.92 -25.91
C ARG A 225 2.84 3.85 -26.88
N SER A 226 3.67 2.94 -26.40
CA SER A 226 4.20 1.83 -27.19
C SER A 226 3.17 0.74 -27.47
N ALA A 227 2.17 0.57 -26.61
CA ALA A 227 1.13 -0.44 -26.75
C ALA A 227 0.12 -0.06 -27.83
N ARG A 228 -0.43 -1.08 -28.50
CA ARG A 228 -1.54 -0.95 -29.44
C ARG A 228 -2.87 -1.34 -28.78
N ASP A 229 -3.96 -1.02 -29.46
CA ASP A 229 -5.28 -1.51 -29.03
C ASP A 229 -5.28 -3.04 -28.97
N GLY A 230 -5.68 -3.58 -27.83
CA GLY A 230 -5.67 -5.03 -27.56
C GLY A 230 -4.45 -5.54 -26.78
N ASP A 231 -3.36 -4.78 -26.70
CA ASP A 231 -2.26 -5.09 -25.78
C ASP A 231 -2.68 -4.74 -24.34
N VAL A 232 -2.20 -5.51 -23.39
CA VAL A 232 -2.43 -5.23 -21.97
C VAL A 232 -1.10 -4.82 -21.35
N VAL A 233 -1.07 -3.61 -20.78
CA VAL A 233 0.10 -3.08 -20.07
C VAL A 233 -0.28 -2.88 -18.62
N ALA A 234 0.46 -3.54 -17.72
CA ALA A 234 0.18 -3.50 -16.31
C ALA A 234 1.43 -3.24 -15.47
N ARG A 235 1.24 -2.58 -14.33
CA ARG A 235 2.27 -2.54 -13.30
C ARG A 235 2.22 -3.86 -12.53
N TYR A 236 3.31 -4.61 -12.61
CA TYR A 236 3.42 -5.97 -12.06
C TYR A 236 3.94 -5.97 -10.62
N GLY A 237 4.88 -5.08 -10.32
CA GLY A 237 5.50 -4.90 -9.01
C GLY A 237 5.86 -3.45 -8.74
N GLY A 238 6.75 -3.20 -7.80
CA GLY A 238 7.19 -1.85 -7.44
C GLY A 238 7.81 -1.08 -8.62
N GLU A 239 8.74 -1.70 -9.32
CA GLU A 239 9.50 -1.16 -10.47
C GLU A 239 9.35 -2.02 -11.72
N GLU A 240 8.47 -3.04 -11.66
CA GLU A 240 8.26 -4.04 -12.70
C GLU A 240 6.94 -3.81 -13.45
N PHE A 241 6.98 -3.97 -14.75
CA PHE A 241 5.83 -3.86 -15.65
C PHE A 241 5.70 -5.12 -16.49
N LEU A 242 4.49 -5.55 -16.77
CA LEU A 242 4.21 -6.69 -17.61
C LEU A 242 3.30 -6.29 -18.78
N LEU A 243 3.70 -6.72 -19.97
CA LEU A 243 2.94 -6.52 -21.19
C LEU A 243 2.49 -7.87 -21.75
N ILE A 244 1.24 -7.92 -22.14
CA ILE A 244 0.63 -9.05 -22.84
C ILE A 244 0.29 -8.60 -24.25
N LEU A 245 0.80 -9.32 -25.23
CA LEU A 245 0.71 -8.99 -26.62
C LEU A 245 0.00 -10.12 -27.39
N PRO A 246 -1.35 -10.12 -27.45
CA PRO A 246 -2.10 -11.10 -28.22
C PRO A 246 -1.79 -11.01 -29.72
N GLY A 247 -1.83 -12.13 -30.43
CA GLY A 247 -1.57 -12.17 -31.88
C GLY A 247 -0.18 -11.69 -32.29
N THR A 248 0.82 -11.79 -31.37
CA THR A 248 2.16 -11.25 -31.61
C THR A 248 3.18 -12.37 -31.75
N HIS A 249 3.81 -12.44 -32.93
CA HIS A 249 4.92 -13.34 -33.25
C HIS A 249 6.25 -12.81 -32.69
N PHE A 250 7.30 -13.64 -32.78
CA PHE A 250 8.65 -13.34 -32.32
C PHE A 250 9.16 -11.96 -32.77
N ALA A 251 9.11 -11.69 -34.08
CA ALA A 251 9.60 -10.41 -34.61
C ALA A 251 8.84 -9.20 -34.04
N GLY A 252 7.53 -9.34 -33.83
CA GLY A 252 6.70 -8.29 -33.21
C GLY A 252 7.02 -8.07 -31.73
N ALA A 253 7.26 -9.16 -30.99
CA ALA A 253 7.64 -9.10 -29.58
C ALA A 253 9.03 -8.44 -29.40
N VAL A 254 10.01 -8.81 -30.24
CA VAL A 254 11.34 -8.19 -30.24
C VAL A 254 11.24 -6.72 -30.60
N ALA A 255 10.52 -6.35 -31.67
CA ALA A 255 10.34 -4.95 -32.07
C ALA A 255 9.68 -4.09 -30.98
N MET A 256 8.71 -4.67 -30.25
CA MET A 256 8.09 -4.00 -29.09
C MET A 256 9.11 -3.81 -27.96
N ALA A 257 9.84 -4.85 -27.60
CA ALA A 257 10.86 -4.78 -26.56
C ALA A 257 11.96 -3.76 -26.92
N GLU A 258 12.44 -3.73 -28.16
CA GLU A 258 13.44 -2.77 -28.65
C GLU A 258 12.91 -1.33 -28.61
N ARG A 259 11.66 -1.11 -28.98
CA ARG A 259 11.03 0.21 -28.90
C ARG A 259 10.99 0.70 -27.47
N ILE A 260 10.49 -0.12 -26.53
CA ILE A 260 10.43 0.21 -25.11
C ILE A 260 11.82 0.52 -24.57
N TRP A 261 12.76 -0.36 -24.80
CA TRP A 261 14.12 -0.21 -24.33
C TRP A 261 14.77 1.08 -24.83
N ARG A 262 14.66 1.39 -26.12
CA ARG A 262 15.22 2.59 -26.74
C ARG A 262 14.54 3.86 -26.20
N GLU A 263 13.21 3.93 -26.20
CA GLU A 263 12.48 5.11 -25.75
C GLU A 263 12.74 5.39 -24.27
N CYS A 264 12.84 4.37 -23.42
CA CYS A 264 13.22 4.54 -22.02
C CYS A 264 14.67 5.02 -21.85
N SER A 265 15.63 4.50 -22.64
CA SER A 265 17.04 4.92 -22.55
C SER A 265 17.29 6.32 -23.09
N GLU A 266 16.47 6.81 -24.02
CA GLU A 266 16.52 8.16 -24.56
C GLU A 266 15.75 9.18 -23.70
N MET A 267 14.86 8.70 -22.82
CA MET A 267 14.01 9.52 -21.97
C MET A 267 14.84 10.29 -20.92
N LEU A 268 14.52 11.58 -20.77
CA LEU A 268 15.01 12.42 -19.69
C LEU A 268 13.84 12.69 -18.74
N VAL A 269 13.93 12.17 -17.54
CA VAL A 269 12.96 12.43 -16.47
C VAL A 269 13.41 13.69 -15.73
N ASP A 270 12.56 14.72 -15.72
CA ASP A 270 12.79 15.92 -14.91
C ASP A 270 12.02 15.81 -13.59
N HIS A 271 12.73 16.01 -12.48
CA HIS A 271 12.13 16.13 -11.16
C HIS A 271 12.84 17.25 -10.40
N GLU A 272 12.09 18.30 -10.05
CA GLU A 272 12.59 19.49 -9.36
C GLU A 272 13.79 20.16 -10.09
N GLY A 273 13.78 20.21 -11.42
CA GLY A 273 14.84 20.79 -12.23
C GLY A 273 16.05 19.88 -12.43
N ARG A 274 16.02 18.64 -11.90
CA ARG A 274 17.07 17.64 -12.09
C ARG A 274 16.69 16.65 -13.17
N LYS A 275 17.49 16.58 -14.21
CA LYS A 275 17.30 15.66 -15.34
C LYS A 275 18.01 14.35 -15.09
N MET A 276 17.28 13.26 -15.07
CA MET A 276 17.79 11.91 -14.86
C MET A 276 17.65 11.08 -16.11
N ARG A 277 18.68 10.31 -16.45
CA ARG A 277 18.61 9.24 -17.44
C ARG A 277 18.40 7.92 -16.73
N ILE A 278 17.55 7.10 -17.32
CA ILE A 278 17.24 5.77 -16.80
C ILE A 278 17.45 4.72 -17.89
N THR A 279 17.57 3.50 -17.48
CA THR A 279 17.53 2.35 -18.39
C THR A 279 16.54 1.33 -17.88
N VAL A 280 16.10 0.45 -18.77
CA VAL A 280 15.22 -0.66 -18.44
C VAL A 280 15.81 -1.96 -18.97
N SER A 281 15.62 -3.04 -18.23
CA SER A 281 15.88 -4.40 -18.68
C SER A 281 14.55 -5.04 -19.07
N VAL A 282 14.53 -5.79 -20.17
CA VAL A 282 13.31 -6.42 -20.69
C VAL A 282 13.54 -7.90 -20.90
N GLY A 283 12.68 -8.73 -20.32
CA GLY A 283 12.59 -10.16 -20.59
C GLY A 283 11.36 -10.47 -21.44
N ALA A 284 11.49 -11.31 -22.45
CA ALA A 284 10.37 -11.68 -23.32
C ALA A 284 10.23 -13.19 -23.44
N SER A 285 8.99 -13.66 -23.58
CA SER A 285 8.65 -15.05 -23.88
C SER A 285 7.48 -15.14 -24.85
N LEU A 286 7.36 -16.27 -25.55
CA LEU A 286 6.38 -16.45 -26.61
C LEU A 286 5.68 -17.80 -26.53
N TYR A 287 4.39 -17.79 -26.88
CA TYR A 287 3.56 -18.94 -27.14
C TYR A 287 3.06 -18.92 -28.60
N PRO A 288 3.00 -20.04 -29.33
CA PRO A 288 3.42 -21.38 -28.91
C PRO A 288 4.93 -21.57 -28.94
N SER A 289 5.44 -22.29 -27.94
CA SER A 289 6.81 -22.77 -27.88
C SER A 289 6.84 -24.18 -27.34
N ARG A 290 7.85 -24.98 -27.68
CA ARG A 290 7.94 -26.38 -27.25
C ARG A 290 7.84 -26.53 -25.72
N ASP A 291 8.47 -25.60 -24.97
CA ASP A 291 8.60 -25.64 -23.51
C ASP A 291 7.52 -24.81 -22.80
N ILE A 292 6.74 -24.02 -23.54
CA ILE A 292 5.70 -23.15 -23.01
C ILE A 292 4.32 -23.67 -23.42
N ARG A 293 3.73 -24.46 -22.53
CA ARG A 293 2.39 -25.05 -22.73
C ARG A 293 1.33 -24.52 -21.78
N THR A 294 1.73 -23.70 -20.80
CA THR A 294 0.85 -23.09 -19.80
C THR A 294 1.18 -21.63 -19.62
N LYS A 295 0.21 -20.85 -19.12
CA LYS A 295 0.43 -19.44 -18.80
C LYS A 295 1.54 -19.25 -17.75
N GLU A 296 1.64 -20.17 -16.78
CA GLU A 296 2.69 -20.14 -15.77
C GLU A 296 4.07 -20.37 -16.37
N ALA A 297 4.18 -21.27 -17.36
CA ALA A 297 5.42 -21.48 -18.08
C ALA A 297 5.82 -20.25 -18.90
N LEU A 298 4.84 -19.56 -19.53
CA LEU A 298 5.06 -18.33 -20.28
C LEU A 298 5.62 -17.21 -19.39
N LEU A 299 4.98 -16.99 -18.24
CA LEU A 299 5.42 -15.96 -17.29
C LEU A 299 6.81 -16.27 -16.74
N ARG A 300 7.04 -17.51 -16.25
CA ARG A 300 8.38 -17.91 -15.77
C ARG A 300 9.46 -17.76 -16.82
N ALA A 301 9.15 -18.01 -18.08
CA ALA A 301 10.11 -17.85 -19.17
C ALA A 301 10.46 -16.37 -19.41
N ALA A 302 9.47 -15.46 -19.34
CA ALA A 302 9.71 -14.02 -19.42
C ALA A 302 10.55 -13.51 -18.24
N ASP A 303 10.21 -13.94 -17.01
CA ASP A 303 10.97 -13.61 -15.80
C ASP A 303 12.41 -14.13 -15.86
N ALA A 304 12.61 -15.37 -16.31
CA ALA A 304 13.95 -15.95 -16.50
C ALA A 304 14.79 -15.14 -17.50
N ALA A 305 14.17 -14.67 -18.58
CA ALA A 305 14.82 -13.80 -19.56
C ALA A 305 15.18 -12.43 -18.94
N LEU A 306 14.29 -11.83 -18.12
CA LEU A 306 14.58 -10.60 -17.40
C LEU A 306 15.74 -10.76 -16.41
N VAL A 307 15.73 -11.84 -15.62
CA VAL A 307 16.83 -12.17 -14.70
C VAL A 307 18.15 -12.26 -15.43
N GLN A 308 18.16 -12.89 -16.62
CA GLN A 308 19.37 -12.96 -17.45
C GLN A 308 19.81 -11.57 -17.93
N ALA A 309 18.86 -10.72 -18.37
CA ALA A 309 19.17 -9.35 -18.77
C ALA A 309 19.85 -8.57 -17.64
N LYS A 310 19.35 -8.71 -16.41
CA LYS A 310 19.94 -8.09 -15.21
C LYS A 310 21.32 -8.67 -14.84
N ARG A 311 21.48 -9.99 -14.89
CA ARG A 311 22.79 -10.65 -14.62
C ARG A 311 23.90 -10.21 -15.56
N GLU A 312 23.56 -9.94 -16.80
CA GLU A 312 24.50 -9.45 -17.80
C GLU A 312 24.78 -7.94 -17.73
N GLY A 313 24.28 -7.26 -16.70
CA GLY A 313 24.58 -5.84 -16.42
C GLY A 313 23.42 -4.87 -16.62
N GLY A 314 22.22 -5.35 -16.96
CA GLY A 314 21.04 -4.52 -17.21
C GLY A 314 21.08 -3.78 -18.55
N ASN A 315 20.13 -2.86 -18.76
CA ASN A 315 19.99 -2.03 -19.96
C ASN A 315 19.99 -2.87 -21.25
N ARG A 316 19.19 -3.93 -21.30
CA ARG A 316 19.14 -4.86 -22.42
C ARG A 316 17.84 -5.64 -22.48
N ILE A 317 17.69 -6.32 -23.62
CA ILE A 317 16.58 -7.20 -23.90
C ILE A 317 17.10 -8.64 -23.94
N CYS A 318 16.42 -9.55 -23.27
CA CYS A 318 16.62 -10.99 -23.42
C CYS A 318 15.31 -11.63 -23.82
N VAL A 319 15.34 -12.56 -24.77
CA VAL A 319 14.16 -13.31 -25.21
C VAL A 319 14.40 -14.79 -24.88
N TYR A 320 13.45 -15.40 -24.18
CA TYR A 320 13.47 -16.82 -23.89
C TYR A 320 13.25 -17.62 -25.19
N GLN A 321 14.20 -18.50 -25.51
CA GLN A 321 14.10 -19.40 -26.65
C GLN A 321 14.12 -20.86 -26.21
N GLN A 322 13.64 -21.74 -27.09
CA GLN A 322 13.65 -23.20 -26.87
C GLN A 322 15.01 -23.72 -26.44
N GLN A 323 15.05 -24.68 -25.52
CA GLN A 323 16.25 -25.31 -24.97
C GLN A 323 17.09 -24.43 -24.04
N GLY A 324 16.51 -23.39 -23.41
CA GLY A 324 17.23 -22.53 -22.48
C GLY A 324 18.20 -21.54 -23.13
N TYR A 325 18.12 -21.36 -24.45
CA TYR A 325 18.85 -20.32 -25.14
C TYR A 325 18.17 -18.97 -24.92
N ILE A 326 18.95 -17.99 -24.48
CA ILE A 326 18.51 -16.62 -24.30
C ILE A 326 19.16 -15.75 -25.35
N PHE A 327 18.36 -15.09 -26.18
CA PHE A 327 18.85 -14.22 -27.23
C PHE A 327 18.83 -12.76 -26.73
N THR A 328 19.94 -12.06 -26.93
CA THR A 328 20.08 -10.64 -26.61
C THR A 328 20.20 -9.85 -27.93
N PRO A 329 19.11 -9.23 -28.42
CA PRO A 329 19.22 -8.34 -29.56
C PRO A 329 19.70 -6.95 -29.07
N VAL A 330 20.99 -6.76 -29.06
CA VAL A 330 21.59 -5.42 -29.11
C VAL A 330 22.39 -5.37 -30.38
N SER A 331 22.52 -4.22 -31.04
CA SER A 331 23.26 -4.06 -32.29
C SER A 331 24.60 -4.85 -32.27
N GLY A 332 24.57 -6.08 -32.82
CA GLY A 332 25.66 -7.06 -32.69
C GLY A 332 25.22 -8.29 -31.93
N ALA A 333 24.19 -9.03 -32.41
CA ALA A 333 23.67 -10.25 -31.81
C ALA A 333 24.77 -11.23 -31.38
N ARG A 334 24.94 -11.41 -30.07
CA ARG A 334 25.67 -12.55 -29.53
C ARG A 334 24.67 -13.62 -29.09
N VAL A 335 24.72 -14.77 -29.74
CA VAL A 335 24.07 -15.98 -29.25
C VAL A 335 24.85 -16.44 -28.02
N VAL A 336 24.25 -16.35 -26.85
CA VAL A 336 24.85 -16.87 -25.62
C VAL A 336 24.41 -18.31 -25.47
N GLY A 337 25.37 -19.23 -25.33
CA GLY A 337 25.12 -20.65 -25.09
C GLY A 337 24.34 -20.90 -23.78
N PRO A 338 23.92 -22.15 -23.53
CA PRO A 338 23.11 -22.50 -22.38
C PRO A 338 23.76 -22.03 -21.07
N PRO A 339 22.99 -21.56 -20.11
CA PRO A 339 23.54 -21.17 -18.81
C PRO A 339 24.23 -22.40 -18.20
N SER A 340 25.45 -22.19 -17.67
CA SER A 340 26.11 -23.15 -16.81
C SER A 340 25.12 -23.61 -15.72
N THR A 341 25.06 -24.91 -15.44
CA THR A 341 24.22 -25.55 -14.44
C THR A 341 24.58 -25.16 -12.99
N ALA A 342 24.80 -23.88 -12.73
CA ALA A 342 24.92 -23.37 -11.37
C ALA A 342 23.49 -23.15 -10.81
N GLU A 343 23.20 -23.87 -9.73
CA GLU A 343 21.93 -23.75 -9.00
C GLU A 343 21.58 -22.30 -8.70
N PRO A 344 20.31 -21.87 -8.90
CA PRO A 344 19.89 -20.53 -8.56
C PRO A 344 19.90 -20.34 -7.04
N SER A 345 20.57 -19.30 -6.58
CA SER A 345 20.47 -18.85 -5.19
C SER A 345 19.01 -18.55 -4.82
N PRO A 346 18.54 -18.87 -3.59
CA PRO A 346 17.12 -18.84 -3.22
C PRO A 346 16.64 -17.44 -2.84
N THR A 347 16.62 -16.51 -3.76
CA THR A 347 16.04 -15.17 -3.56
C THR A 347 15.01 -14.76 -4.61
N THR A 348 14.45 -15.71 -5.34
CA THR A 348 13.26 -15.44 -6.15
C THR A 348 12.05 -15.47 -5.26
N ARG A 349 11.51 -14.30 -4.93
CA ARG A 349 10.14 -14.19 -4.37
C ARG A 349 9.20 -14.81 -5.39
N ASP A 350 8.47 -15.85 -4.95
CA ASP A 350 7.38 -16.41 -5.75
C ASP A 350 6.29 -15.33 -5.91
N PRO A 351 6.08 -14.78 -7.11
CA PRO A 351 5.07 -13.74 -7.34
C PRO A 351 3.65 -14.25 -7.05
N TRP A 352 3.47 -15.56 -6.87
CA TRP A 352 2.19 -16.22 -6.68
C TRP A 352 1.87 -16.54 -5.22
N GLY A 353 2.72 -16.15 -4.25
CA GLY A 353 2.46 -16.24 -2.81
C GLY A 353 2.37 -17.67 -2.24
N LYS A 354 2.85 -18.68 -2.95
CA LYS A 354 2.99 -20.02 -2.41
C LYS A 354 4.34 -20.15 -1.72
N LYS A 355 4.34 -20.29 -0.39
CA LYS A 355 5.53 -20.70 0.35
C LYS A 355 6.01 -22.05 -0.19
N PRO A 356 7.33 -22.26 -0.32
CA PRO A 356 7.85 -23.59 -0.64
C PRO A 356 7.47 -24.57 0.46
N VAL A 357 7.01 -25.72 0.08
CA VAL A 357 6.76 -26.87 0.96
C VAL A 357 8.11 -27.46 1.34
#